data_e9b8785580e1532346d5949a2f43cd3c
#
_entry.id   e9b8785580e1532346d5949a2f43cd3c
#
_cell.length_a   1.000
_cell.length_b   1.000
_cell.length_c   1.000
_cell.angle_alpha   90.00
_cell.angle_beta   90.00
_cell.angle_gamma   90.00
#
_symmetry.space_group_name_H-M   'P 1'
#
loop_
_entity.id
_entity.type
_entity.pdbx_description
1 polymer ?
#
loop_
_entity_poly.entity_id
_entity_poly.type
_entity_poly.pdbx_seq_one_letter_code
_entity_poly.pdbx_strand_id
1 'polypeptide(L)'
;MNRKLTTILAGLSTAAAFAVNGSDWLHGGSASAGKFCVSAVFIVLVSLLLYEWRKHNTAMCLLTIASALLAIGAASGLLMTTDILPANSVLLPFTVFLVPFFGVTNFMASVFAAMLLPLAVSVVWLIVAVGNWIHNWKNV
;
A
#
# COMPACT_ATOMS: atom_id res chain seq x y z
N MET A 1 6.77 -0.12 -20.86
CA MET A 1 6.15 -1.45 -20.58
C MET A 1 4.71 -1.43 -21.08
N ASN A 2 4.14 -2.53 -21.51
CA ASN A 2 2.75 -2.56 -21.99
C ASN A 2 1.79 -2.42 -20.78
N ARG A 3 0.85 -1.43 -20.82
CA ARG A 3 -0.11 -1.14 -19.73
C ARG A 3 -0.86 -2.38 -19.24
N LYS A 4 -1.32 -3.24 -20.16
CA LYS A 4 -2.01 -4.49 -19.80
C LYS A 4 -1.10 -5.40 -18.97
N LEU A 5 0.16 -5.53 -19.36
CA LEU A 5 1.14 -6.35 -18.65
C LEU A 5 1.43 -5.78 -17.26
N THR A 6 1.63 -4.46 -17.14
CA THR A 6 1.82 -3.79 -15.85
C THR A 6 0.64 -4.03 -14.91
N THR A 7 -0.59 -3.90 -15.43
CA THR A 7 -1.81 -4.12 -14.62
C THR A 7 -1.91 -5.56 -14.13
N ILE A 8 -1.64 -6.53 -15.00
CA ILE A 8 -1.65 -7.96 -14.62
C ILE A 8 -0.58 -8.24 -13.57
N LEU A 9 0.65 -7.78 -13.79
CA LEU A 9 1.76 -8.00 -12.87
C LEU A 9 1.51 -7.31 -11.51
N ALA A 10 0.96 -6.10 -11.49
CA ALA A 10 0.60 -5.41 -10.25
C ALA A 10 -0.51 -6.16 -9.50
N GLY A 11 -1.52 -6.65 -10.19
CA GLY A 11 -2.59 -7.47 -9.59
C GLY A 11 -2.05 -8.79 -9.01
N LEU A 12 -1.21 -9.50 -9.76
CA LEU A 12 -0.57 -10.74 -9.29
C LEU A 12 0.36 -10.49 -8.11
N SER A 13 1.17 -9.42 -8.14
CA SER A 13 2.04 -9.08 -7.01
C SER A 13 1.26 -8.69 -5.76
N THR A 14 0.13 -8.00 -5.91
CA THR A 14 -0.78 -7.70 -4.80
C THR A 14 -1.33 -8.98 -4.19
N ALA A 15 -1.87 -9.89 -5.00
CA ALA A 15 -2.39 -11.17 -4.53
C ALA A 15 -1.29 -12.02 -3.86
N ALA A 16 -0.09 -12.08 -4.45
CA ALA A 16 1.05 -12.78 -3.87
C ALA A 16 1.48 -12.16 -2.53
N ALA A 17 1.51 -10.83 -2.43
CA ALA A 17 1.86 -10.14 -1.19
C ALA A 17 0.85 -10.42 -0.07
N PHE A 18 -0.44 -10.45 -0.38
CA PHE A 18 -1.47 -10.86 0.58
C PHE A 18 -1.33 -12.34 0.96
N ALA A 19 -1.10 -13.24 0.01
CA ALA A 19 -0.98 -14.67 0.28
C ALA A 19 0.25 -14.99 1.13
N VAL A 20 1.40 -14.37 0.85
CA VAL A 20 2.67 -14.63 1.53
C VAL A 20 2.73 -13.98 2.92
N ASN A 21 2.17 -12.77 3.07
CA ASN A 21 2.27 -12.00 4.30
C ASN A 21 1.03 -12.13 5.20
N GLY A 22 -0.11 -12.60 4.69
CA GLY A 22 -1.39 -12.57 5.41
C GLY A 22 -1.41 -13.42 6.66
N SER A 23 -0.85 -14.63 6.61
CA SER A 23 -0.76 -15.50 7.80
C SER A 23 0.10 -14.88 8.89
N ASP A 24 1.22 -14.27 8.51
CA ASP A 24 2.14 -13.67 9.45
C ASP A 24 1.62 -12.36 10.04
N TRP A 25 0.87 -11.61 9.26
CA TRP A 25 0.15 -10.43 9.75
C TRP A 25 -0.81 -10.79 10.89
N LEU A 26 -1.53 -11.91 10.75
CA LEU A 26 -2.51 -12.35 11.76
C LEU A 26 -1.85 -12.99 12.99
N HIS A 27 -0.72 -13.66 12.84
CA HIS A 27 -0.12 -14.51 13.88
C HIS A 27 1.25 -14.03 14.36
N GLY A 28 1.78 -12.93 13.82
CA GLY A 28 3.10 -12.42 14.20
C GLY A 28 4.24 -13.28 13.63
N GLY A 29 4.41 -13.26 12.31
CA GLY A 29 5.44 -14.05 11.64
C GLY A 29 6.84 -13.42 11.67
N SER A 30 7.84 -14.22 11.32
CA SER A 30 9.24 -13.82 11.23
C SER A 30 9.57 -13.14 9.90
N ALA A 31 10.54 -12.21 9.93
CA ALA A 31 11.13 -11.63 8.73
C ALA A 31 11.79 -12.72 7.86
N SER A 32 11.59 -12.65 6.54
CA SER A 32 12.31 -13.48 5.58
C SER A 32 12.62 -12.71 4.31
N ALA A 33 13.74 -13.05 3.66
CA ALA A 33 14.15 -12.41 2.42
C ALA A 33 13.08 -12.57 1.31
N GLY A 34 12.39 -13.71 1.26
CA GLY A 34 11.32 -13.94 0.29
C GLY A 34 10.13 -12.98 0.49
N LYS A 35 9.68 -12.79 1.74
CA LYS A 35 8.61 -11.85 2.09
C LYS A 35 8.99 -10.41 1.76
N PHE A 36 10.23 -10.04 2.05
CA PHE A 36 10.79 -8.74 1.67
C PHE A 36 10.72 -8.52 0.16
N CYS A 37 11.23 -9.47 -0.64
CA CYS A 37 11.20 -9.37 -2.09
C CYS A 37 9.78 -9.23 -2.64
N VAL A 38 8.82 -10.02 -2.14
CA VAL A 38 7.42 -9.95 -2.58
C VAL A 38 6.81 -8.58 -2.27
N SER A 39 7.02 -8.04 -1.08
CA SER A 39 6.54 -6.70 -0.71
C SER A 39 7.22 -5.58 -1.51
N ALA A 40 8.53 -5.70 -1.74
CA ALA A 40 9.28 -4.72 -2.55
C ALA A 40 8.79 -4.72 -4.01
N VAL A 41 8.58 -5.89 -4.61
CA VAL A 41 8.03 -6.04 -5.96
C VAL A 41 6.63 -5.45 -6.05
N PHE A 42 5.76 -5.67 -5.05
CA PHE A 42 4.44 -5.04 -4.96
C PHE A 42 4.55 -3.52 -5.00
N ILE A 43 5.39 -2.91 -4.16
CA ILE A 43 5.57 -1.44 -4.10
C ILE A 43 6.03 -0.89 -5.46
N VAL A 44 7.00 -1.54 -6.10
CA VAL A 44 7.52 -1.13 -7.41
C VAL A 44 6.44 -1.23 -8.49
N LEU A 45 5.72 -2.34 -8.56
CA LEU A 45 4.72 -2.56 -9.60
C LEU A 45 3.50 -1.64 -9.46
N VAL A 46 3.06 -1.35 -8.24
CA VAL A 46 1.98 -0.37 -8.00
C VAL A 46 2.45 1.05 -8.36
N SER A 47 3.71 1.40 -8.07
CA SER A 47 4.27 2.69 -8.49
C SER A 47 4.35 2.82 -10.02
N LEU A 48 4.75 1.76 -10.71
CA LEU A 48 4.72 1.70 -12.17
C LEU A 48 3.29 1.79 -12.73
N LEU A 49 2.33 1.15 -12.07
CA LEU A 49 0.93 1.21 -12.45
C LEU A 49 0.40 2.65 -12.40
N LEU A 50 0.69 3.41 -11.34
CA LEU A 50 0.36 4.82 -11.23
C LEU A 50 0.95 5.64 -12.39
N TYR A 51 2.21 5.38 -12.76
CA TYR A 51 2.86 6.08 -13.87
C TYR A 51 2.24 5.75 -15.22
N GLU A 52 1.97 4.48 -15.49
CA GLU A 52 1.42 4.01 -16.77
C GLU A 52 -0.02 4.50 -17.02
N TRP A 53 -0.82 4.58 -15.96
CA TRP A 53 -2.23 4.97 -16.04
C TRP A 53 -2.49 6.46 -15.77
N ARG A 54 -1.44 7.28 -15.58
CA ARG A 54 -1.56 8.70 -15.21
C ARG A 54 -2.48 9.55 -16.09
N LYS A 55 -2.73 9.16 -17.34
CA LYS A 55 -3.59 9.87 -18.30
C LYS A 55 -5.03 9.37 -18.33
N HIS A 56 -5.41 8.40 -17.49
CA HIS A 56 -6.74 7.79 -17.51
C HIS A 56 -7.53 8.15 -16.25
N ASN A 57 -8.57 8.97 -16.39
CA ASN A 57 -9.38 9.47 -15.28
C ASN A 57 -9.94 8.36 -14.37
N THR A 58 -10.57 7.36 -14.95
CA THR A 58 -11.17 6.26 -14.17
C THR A 58 -10.12 5.48 -13.38
N ALA A 59 -8.97 5.19 -14.00
CA ALA A 59 -7.88 4.50 -13.32
C ALA A 59 -7.29 5.36 -12.19
N MET A 60 -7.10 6.67 -12.42
CA MET A 60 -6.62 7.57 -11.39
C MET A 60 -7.60 7.71 -10.22
N CYS A 61 -8.90 7.74 -10.48
CA CYS A 61 -9.92 7.74 -9.44
C CYS A 61 -9.81 6.46 -8.57
N LEU A 62 -9.75 5.28 -9.18
CA LEU A 62 -9.61 4.01 -8.46
C LEU A 62 -8.30 3.94 -7.65
N LEU A 63 -7.19 4.37 -8.24
CA LEU A 63 -5.90 4.40 -7.57
C LEU A 63 -5.87 5.42 -6.42
N THR A 64 -6.59 6.54 -6.55
CA THR A 64 -6.78 7.53 -5.46
C THR A 64 -7.51 6.87 -4.29
N ILE A 65 -8.62 6.17 -4.54
CA ILE A 65 -9.39 5.47 -3.50
C ILE A 65 -8.51 4.41 -2.83
N ALA A 66 -7.81 3.57 -3.60
CA ALA A 66 -6.92 2.54 -3.06
C ALA A 66 -5.80 3.15 -2.21
N SER A 67 -5.15 4.21 -2.68
CA SER A 67 -4.09 4.89 -1.94
C SER A 67 -4.60 5.57 -0.66
N ALA A 68 -5.83 6.12 -0.68
CA ALA A 68 -6.48 6.69 0.50
C ALA A 68 -6.78 5.61 1.55
N LEU A 69 -7.29 4.45 1.16
CA LEU A 69 -7.53 3.32 2.06
C LEU A 69 -6.23 2.81 2.68
N LEU A 70 -5.15 2.73 1.89
CA LEU A 70 -3.81 2.38 2.39
C LEU A 70 -3.30 3.42 3.41
N ALA A 71 -3.46 4.71 3.11
CA ALA A 71 -3.03 5.79 4.01
C ALA A 71 -3.82 5.78 5.33
N ILE A 72 -5.15 5.55 5.28
CA ILE A 72 -5.99 5.39 6.47
C ILE A 72 -5.53 4.18 7.28
N GLY A 73 -5.27 3.04 6.65
CA GLY A 73 -4.77 1.83 7.30
C GLY A 73 -3.43 2.08 8.00
N ALA A 74 -2.49 2.74 7.31
CA ALA A 74 -1.17 3.05 7.86
C ALA A 74 -1.23 4.06 9.02
N ALA A 75 -2.04 5.11 8.88
CA ALA A 75 -2.27 6.08 9.96
C ALA A 75 -2.92 5.41 11.19
N SER A 76 -3.91 4.54 10.97
CA SER A 76 -4.55 3.78 12.04
C SER A 76 -3.56 2.87 12.76
N GLY A 77 -2.72 2.14 12.03
CA GLY A 77 -1.65 1.32 12.59
C GLY A 77 -0.66 2.15 13.41
N LEU A 78 -0.25 3.32 12.90
CA LEU A 78 0.66 4.22 13.61
C LEU A 78 0.03 4.74 14.92
N LEU A 79 -1.23 5.17 14.89
CA LEU A 79 -1.94 5.67 16.07
C LEU A 79 -2.16 4.57 17.13
N MET A 80 -2.32 3.31 16.71
CA MET A 80 -2.38 2.17 17.63
C MET A 80 -1.02 1.87 18.27
N THR A 81 0.08 2.02 17.53
CA THR A 81 1.44 1.80 18.09
C THR A 81 1.90 2.88 19.06
N THR A 82 1.23 4.04 19.06
CA THR A 82 1.48 5.16 19.99
C THR A 82 0.46 5.24 21.11
N ASP A 83 -0.39 4.21 21.27
CA ASP A 83 -1.47 4.14 22.28
C ASP A 83 -2.50 5.29 22.20
N ILE A 84 -2.52 6.05 21.11
CA ILE A 84 -3.51 7.12 20.88
C ILE A 84 -4.88 6.51 20.51
N LEU A 85 -4.88 5.39 19.78
CA LEU A 85 -6.08 4.64 19.44
C LEU A 85 -6.09 3.28 20.14
N PRO A 86 -7.23 2.87 20.73
CA PRO A 86 -7.35 1.55 21.31
C PRO A 86 -7.35 0.47 20.23
N ALA A 87 -6.82 -0.72 20.55
CA ALA A 87 -6.71 -1.84 19.62
C ALA A 87 -8.09 -2.37 19.12
N ASN A 88 -9.19 -2.03 19.78
CA ASN A 88 -10.57 -2.37 19.36
C ASN A 88 -11.26 -1.25 18.57
N SER A 89 -10.51 -0.27 18.09
CA SER A 89 -11.04 0.86 17.31
C SER A 89 -11.74 0.38 16.03
N VAL A 90 -12.77 1.12 15.61
CA VAL A 90 -13.48 0.94 14.33
C VAL A 90 -12.51 1.00 13.13
N LEU A 91 -11.34 1.60 13.31
CA LEU A 91 -10.32 1.72 12.26
C LEU A 91 -9.45 0.48 12.11
N LEU A 92 -9.50 -0.49 13.03
CA LEU A 92 -8.73 -1.73 12.99
C LEU A 92 -8.87 -2.48 11.65
N PRO A 93 -10.06 -2.65 11.04
CA PRO A 93 -10.19 -3.34 9.76
C PRO A 93 -9.37 -2.73 8.62
N PHE A 94 -9.10 -1.41 8.67
CA PHE A 94 -8.31 -0.75 7.63
C PHE A 94 -6.83 -1.16 7.66
N THR A 95 -6.34 -1.68 8.78
CA THR A 95 -4.95 -2.16 8.88
C THR A 95 -4.68 -3.38 8.00
N VAL A 96 -5.72 -4.09 7.52
CA VAL A 96 -5.57 -5.20 6.57
C VAL A 96 -4.90 -4.74 5.26
N PHE A 97 -5.08 -3.48 4.87
CA PHE A 97 -4.42 -2.93 3.69
C PHE A 97 -2.89 -2.83 3.83
N LEU A 98 -2.34 -2.97 5.05
CA LEU A 98 -0.90 -2.99 5.32
C LEU A 98 -0.25 -4.35 5.03
N VAL A 99 -1.04 -5.41 4.90
CA VAL A 99 -0.54 -6.78 4.67
C VAL A 99 0.51 -6.85 3.54
N PRO A 100 0.33 -6.21 2.37
CA PRO A 100 1.32 -6.24 1.31
C PRO A 100 2.68 -5.64 1.69
N PHE A 101 2.72 -4.74 2.68
CA PHE A 101 3.96 -4.10 3.15
C PHE A 101 4.68 -4.90 4.22
N PHE A 102 4.02 -5.88 4.83
CA PHE A 102 4.52 -6.57 6.02
C PHE A 102 5.90 -7.20 5.83
N GLY A 103 6.19 -7.74 4.65
CA GLY A 103 7.49 -8.31 4.34
C GLY A 103 8.64 -7.30 4.44
N VAL A 104 8.42 -6.04 4.06
CA VAL A 104 9.42 -4.95 4.18
C VAL A 104 9.46 -4.41 5.61
N THR A 105 8.30 -4.20 6.22
CA THR A 105 8.22 -3.60 7.56
C THR A 105 8.83 -4.48 8.64
N ASN A 106 8.81 -5.80 8.47
CA ASN A 106 9.43 -6.75 9.40
C ASN A 106 10.96 -6.64 9.52
N PHE A 107 11.62 -5.95 8.58
CA PHE A 107 13.06 -5.68 8.67
C PHE A 107 13.37 -4.35 9.38
N MET A 108 12.36 -3.60 9.80
CA MET A 108 12.56 -2.33 10.47
C MET A 108 12.84 -2.50 11.96
N ALA A 109 13.73 -1.67 12.48
CA ALA A 109 14.21 -1.75 13.85
C ALA A 109 13.15 -1.44 14.92
N SER A 110 12.07 -0.75 14.54
CA SER A 110 10.96 -0.43 15.45
C SER A 110 9.62 -0.52 14.76
N VAL A 111 8.58 -0.85 15.53
CA VAL A 111 7.20 -0.91 15.05
C VAL A 111 6.74 0.45 14.53
N PHE A 112 7.17 1.54 15.17
CA PHE A 112 6.89 2.89 14.72
C PHE A 112 7.46 3.17 13.31
N ALA A 113 8.75 2.85 13.09
CA ALA A 113 9.37 2.98 11.76
C ALA A 113 8.68 2.08 10.72
N ALA A 114 8.26 0.87 11.12
CA ALA A 114 7.53 -0.06 10.29
C ALA A 114 6.18 0.51 9.80
N MET A 115 5.50 1.32 10.59
CA MET A 115 4.24 1.97 10.19
C MET A 115 4.46 3.27 9.40
N LEU A 116 5.58 3.96 9.60
CA LEU A 116 5.90 5.17 8.83
C LEU A 116 6.16 4.89 7.35
N LEU A 117 6.77 3.77 7.01
CA LEU A 117 7.07 3.44 5.61
C LEU A 117 5.81 3.26 4.75
N PRO A 118 4.82 2.39 5.10
CA PRO A 118 3.60 2.29 4.33
C PRO A 118 2.80 3.59 4.32
N LEU A 119 2.83 4.38 5.40
CA LEU A 119 2.21 5.70 5.43
C LEU A 119 2.86 6.64 4.42
N ALA A 120 4.18 6.75 4.41
CA ALA A 120 4.90 7.61 3.47
C ALA A 120 4.64 7.19 2.01
N VAL A 121 4.72 5.89 1.70
CA VAL A 121 4.47 5.35 0.36
C VAL A 121 3.03 5.64 -0.07
N SER A 122 2.04 5.36 0.78
CA SER A 122 0.62 5.56 0.44
C SER A 122 0.27 7.04 0.27
N VAL A 123 0.85 7.93 1.07
CA VAL A 123 0.67 9.39 0.92
C VAL A 123 1.28 9.88 -0.39
N VAL A 124 2.47 9.42 -0.76
CA VAL A 124 3.08 9.75 -2.07
C VAL A 124 2.20 9.25 -3.21
N TRP A 125 1.73 8.01 -3.15
CA TRP A 125 0.81 7.47 -4.16
C TRP A 125 -0.48 8.27 -4.24
N LEU A 126 -1.06 8.66 -3.11
CA LEU A 126 -2.27 9.47 -3.03
C LEU A 126 -2.06 10.84 -3.70
N ILE A 127 -0.98 11.54 -3.37
CA ILE A 127 -0.65 12.85 -3.96
C ILE A 127 -0.49 12.74 -5.48
N VAL A 128 0.23 11.72 -5.96
CA VAL A 128 0.44 11.47 -7.39
C VAL A 128 -0.89 11.14 -8.09
N ALA A 129 -1.71 10.28 -7.50
CA ALA A 129 -2.98 9.88 -8.09
C ALA A 129 -3.97 11.05 -8.15
N VAL A 130 -4.15 11.79 -7.06
CA VAL A 130 -5.03 12.98 -6.99
C VAL A 130 -4.54 14.07 -7.95
N GLY A 131 -3.22 14.35 -7.97
CA GLY A 131 -2.64 15.36 -8.86
C GLY A 131 -2.91 15.05 -10.33
N ASN A 132 -2.69 13.80 -10.76
CA ASN A 132 -2.99 13.38 -12.12
C ASN A 132 -4.48 13.39 -12.43
N TRP A 133 -5.31 12.97 -11.47
CA TRP A 133 -6.77 12.97 -11.62
C TRP A 133 -7.30 14.38 -11.85
N ILE A 134 -6.91 15.35 -11.01
CA ILE A 134 -7.31 16.76 -11.15
C ILE A 134 -6.78 17.35 -12.47
N HIS A 135 -5.51 17.05 -12.83
CA HIS A 135 -4.93 17.53 -14.08
C HIS A 135 -5.71 17.03 -15.30
N ASN A 136 -6.09 15.77 -15.31
CA ASN A 136 -6.83 15.17 -16.39
C ASN A 136 -8.25 15.79 -16.53
N TRP A 137 -8.90 16.14 -15.41
CA TRP A 137 -10.22 16.79 -15.41
C TRP A 137 -10.20 18.20 -16.01
N LYS A 138 -9.10 18.92 -15.82
CA LYS A 138 -8.96 20.29 -16.36
C LYS A 138 -8.69 20.31 -17.88
N ASN A 139 -8.31 19.20 -18.46
CA ASN A 139 -7.95 19.09 -19.88
C ASN A 139 -8.99 18.32 -20.72
N VAL A 140 -10.18 18.07 -20.18
CA VAL A 140 -11.37 17.55 -20.87
C VAL A 140 -12.31 18.69 -21.18
#